data_248ad933af4c73570bd660fa741a957e
#
_entry.id   248ad933af4c73570bd660fa741a957e
#
_cell.length_a   1.000
_cell.length_b   1.000
_cell.length_c   1.000
_cell.angle_alpha   90.00
_cell.angle_beta   90.00
_cell.angle_gamma   90.00
#
_symmetry.space_group_name_H-M   'P 1'
#
loop_
_entity.id
_entity.type
_entity.pdbx_description
1 polymer ?
#
loop_
_entity_poly.entity_id
_entity_poly.type
_entity_poly.pdbx_seq_one_letter_code
_entity_poly.pdbx_strand_id
1 'polypeptide(L)'
;RALSGCKGSANDPAGVTEVSDAPTASVPSVSQSSGPKPTPQDVNPNTKLTATPQRGGLKDFLPGVTGIISDRVVTGSTSQTVVVKAGTVTDYYFLCDTTDALMSVTENDESTTSTPCHEGFAHLSVGKRAQSGQIELHIDAPENVTYEFVITENPAEDQRQ
;
A
#
# COMPACT_ATOMS: atom_id res chain seq x y z
N ARG A 1 -11.25 51.21 27.16
CA ARG A 1 -10.41 52.12 26.37
C ARG A 1 -9.95 51.32 25.16
N ALA A 2 -10.56 51.39 24.06
CA ALA A 2 -10.79 52.50 23.11
C ALA A 2 -9.59 52.69 22.18
N LEU A 3 -9.91 52.45 20.88
CA LEU A 3 -9.51 53.22 19.71
C LEU A 3 -8.14 52.82 19.11
N SER A 4 -7.95 52.63 17.83
CA SER A 4 -8.31 53.31 16.60
C SER A 4 -7.69 52.51 15.48
N GLY A 5 -8.24 52.18 14.39
CA GLY A 5 -8.75 52.95 13.30
C GLY A 5 -7.66 53.46 12.38
N CYS A 6 -7.43 52.83 11.19
CA CYS A 6 -6.98 53.54 10.01
C CYS A 6 -7.51 52.90 8.75
N LYS A 7 -8.34 53.73 8.13
CA LYS A 7 -8.77 53.75 6.71
C LYS A 7 -7.60 54.13 5.82
N GLY A 8 -7.65 53.72 4.57
CA GLY A 8 -6.93 54.31 3.48
C GLY A 8 -6.97 53.33 2.32
N SER A 9 -7.77 53.51 1.42
CA SER A 9 -7.98 54.43 0.32
C SER A 9 -7.60 53.74 -1.00
N ALA A 10 -8.60 53.68 -1.83
CA ALA A 10 -8.59 53.26 -3.22
C ALA A 10 -7.62 54.13 -4.04
N ASN A 11 -7.04 53.50 -5.04
CA ASN A 11 -6.72 54.14 -6.32
C ASN A 11 -6.70 53.07 -7.41
N ASP A 12 -7.75 53.07 -8.19
CA ASP A 12 -7.73 52.74 -9.58
C ASP A 12 -6.98 53.83 -10.34
N PRO A 13 -6.25 53.51 -11.40
CA PRO A 13 -6.72 53.99 -12.68
C PRO A 13 -6.63 52.96 -13.79
N ALA A 14 -7.68 52.97 -14.59
CA ALA A 14 -7.81 52.43 -15.89
C ALA A 14 -6.62 52.85 -16.85
N GLY A 15 -6.19 51.93 -17.63
CA GLY A 15 -5.29 52.09 -18.74
C GLY A 15 -5.47 50.92 -19.68
N VAL A 16 -6.43 50.96 -20.51
CA VAL A 16 -6.52 51.08 -21.94
C VAL A 16 -5.53 50.17 -22.71
N THR A 17 -6.17 49.24 -23.44
CA THR A 17 -5.88 48.73 -24.76
C THR A 17 -4.42 48.34 -25.13
N GLU A 18 -4.29 47.07 -25.46
CA GLU A 18 -3.88 46.76 -26.82
C GLU A 18 -4.27 45.34 -27.24
N VAL A 19 -5.02 45.33 -28.31
CA VAL A 19 -5.29 44.15 -29.13
C VAL A 19 -3.98 43.78 -29.78
N SER A 20 -3.37 42.71 -29.42
CA SER A 20 -2.32 42.07 -30.19
C SER A 20 -2.87 40.80 -30.80
N ASP A 21 -2.90 40.84 -32.10
CA ASP A 21 -3.15 39.71 -32.97
C ASP A 21 -2.40 38.48 -32.49
N ALA A 22 -3.16 37.46 -32.09
CA ALA A 22 -2.62 36.13 -31.95
C ALA A 22 -2.30 35.57 -33.33
N PRO A 23 -1.05 35.25 -33.65
CA PRO A 23 -0.79 34.52 -34.87
C PRO A 23 -1.44 33.14 -34.74
N THR A 24 -2.26 32.83 -35.69
CA THR A 24 -2.84 31.52 -35.88
C THR A 24 -1.69 30.54 -36.10
N ALA A 25 -1.25 29.92 -35.00
CA ALA A 25 -0.36 28.79 -35.09
C ALA A 25 -1.17 27.62 -35.66
N SER A 26 -0.92 27.29 -36.88
CA SER A 26 -1.36 26.04 -37.47
C SER A 26 -0.83 24.91 -36.58
N VAL A 27 -1.70 24.26 -35.88
CA VAL A 27 -1.37 23.05 -35.17
C VAL A 27 -1.03 22.01 -36.23
N PRO A 28 0.21 21.52 -36.31
CA PRO A 28 0.47 20.39 -37.20
C PRO A 28 -0.40 19.23 -36.69
N SER A 29 -1.22 18.75 -37.57
CA SER A 29 -1.94 17.51 -37.38
C SER A 29 -0.90 16.44 -37.09
N VAL A 30 -0.74 16.09 -35.82
CA VAL A 30 0.04 14.93 -35.48
C VAL A 30 -0.82 13.75 -35.89
N SER A 31 -0.46 13.21 -37.07
CA SER A 31 -0.93 11.87 -37.42
C SER A 31 -0.61 10.98 -36.26
N GLN A 32 -1.64 10.50 -35.58
CA GLN A 32 -1.47 9.38 -34.69
C GLN A 32 -1.06 8.19 -35.55
N SER A 33 0.23 8.05 -35.65
CA SER A 33 0.83 6.80 -36.04
C SER A 33 0.35 5.81 -34.98
N SER A 34 -0.56 4.93 -35.37
CA SER A 34 -0.92 3.77 -34.57
C SER A 34 0.39 3.05 -34.30
N GLY A 35 0.90 3.19 -33.08
CA GLY A 35 2.08 2.49 -32.64
C GLY A 35 1.88 0.99 -32.83
N PRO A 36 2.92 0.24 -33.13
CA PRO A 36 2.81 -1.19 -33.27
C PRO A 36 2.09 -1.74 -32.06
N LYS A 37 1.04 -2.52 -32.30
CA LYS A 37 0.35 -3.31 -31.29
C LYS A 37 1.43 -3.93 -30.39
N PRO A 38 1.39 -3.74 -29.07
CA PRO A 38 2.40 -4.32 -28.21
C PRO A 38 2.42 -5.82 -28.47
N THR A 39 3.49 -6.27 -29.05
CA THR A 39 3.82 -7.68 -29.15
C THR A 39 3.80 -8.22 -27.73
N PRO A 40 3.26 -9.41 -27.45
CA PRO A 40 3.40 -10.04 -26.16
C PRO A 40 4.87 -9.98 -25.81
N GLN A 41 5.21 -9.18 -24.83
CA GLN A 41 6.61 -9.04 -24.43
C GLN A 41 7.04 -10.42 -23.96
N ASP A 42 8.11 -10.90 -24.57
CA ASP A 42 8.83 -12.02 -24.06
C ASP A 42 9.03 -11.81 -22.57
N VAL A 43 8.32 -12.58 -21.79
CA VAL A 43 8.46 -12.57 -20.34
C VAL A 43 9.88 -12.99 -20.12
N ASN A 44 10.74 -12.05 -19.77
CA ASN A 44 12.12 -12.34 -19.42
C ASN A 44 12.08 -13.40 -18.31
N PRO A 45 12.61 -14.60 -18.53
CA PRO A 45 12.57 -15.68 -17.55
C PRO A 45 13.30 -15.33 -16.24
N ASN A 46 14.08 -14.24 -16.25
CA ASN A 46 14.71 -13.66 -15.06
C ASN A 46 13.89 -12.53 -14.42
N THR A 47 12.76 -12.16 -14.96
CA THR A 47 11.83 -11.35 -14.20
C THR A 47 11.32 -12.25 -13.09
N LYS A 48 11.93 -12.14 -11.93
CA LYS A 48 11.47 -12.79 -10.71
C LYS A 48 9.98 -12.49 -10.63
N LEU A 49 9.19 -13.52 -10.82
CA LEU A 49 7.75 -13.44 -10.87
C LEU A 49 7.31 -12.61 -9.65
N THR A 50 6.83 -11.42 -9.91
CA THR A 50 5.99 -10.74 -8.95
C THR A 50 4.91 -11.75 -8.63
N ALA A 51 4.95 -12.27 -7.42
CA ALA A 51 4.05 -13.35 -7.03
C ALA A 51 2.63 -12.78 -7.12
N THR A 52 2.00 -13.04 -8.24
CA THR A 52 0.63 -12.64 -8.42
C THR A 52 -0.18 -13.45 -7.42
N PRO A 53 -1.01 -12.87 -6.56
CA PRO A 53 -1.83 -13.57 -5.57
C PRO A 53 -2.66 -14.73 -6.13
N GLN A 54 -2.74 -14.85 -7.45
CA GLN A 54 -3.50 -15.86 -8.18
C GLN A 54 -2.75 -17.16 -8.49
N ARG A 55 -1.46 -17.26 -8.21
CA ARG A 55 -0.70 -18.49 -8.45
C ARG A 55 -0.27 -19.12 -7.13
N GLY A 56 -1.11 -20.01 -6.65
CA GLY A 56 -0.77 -20.92 -5.56
C GLY A 56 -0.82 -20.33 -4.15
N GLY A 57 -0.83 -19.01 -4.01
CA GLY A 57 -0.89 -18.31 -2.74
C GLY A 57 0.38 -18.42 -1.89
N LEU A 58 0.37 -17.77 -0.75
CA LEU A 58 1.51 -17.73 0.17
C LEU A 58 1.91 -19.11 0.69
N LYS A 59 0.95 -20.03 0.82
CA LYS A 59 1.21 -21.42 1.27
C LYS A 59 2.15 -22.17 0.36
N ASP A 60 2.06 -21.92 -0.94
CA ASP A 60 2.96 -22.54 -1.93
C ASP A 60 4.30 -21.82 -1.96
N PHE A 61 4.33 -20.56 -1.58
CA PHE A 61 5.54 -19.76 -1.50
C PHE A 61 6.36 -20.06 -0.23
N LEU A 62 5.67 -20.33 0.87
CA LEU A 62 6.24 -20.71 2.17
C LEU A 62 5.75 -22.10 2.56
N PRO A 63 6.34 -23.16 1.98
CA PRO A 63 5.99 -24.52 2.39
C PRO A 63 6.38 -24.72 3.86
N GLY A 64 5.43 -25.16 4.68
CA GLY A 64 5.63 -25.36 6.11
C GLY A 64 5.05 -24.29 7.02
N VAL A 65 4.43 -23.24 6.47
CA VAL A 65 3.64 -22.30 7.29
C VAL A 65 2.50 -23.05 7.96
N THR A 66 2.45 -22.97 9.28
CA THR A 66 1.42 -23.60 10.12
C THR A 66 0.68 -22.53 10.94
N GLY A 67 -0.41 -22.91 11.58
CA GLY A 67 -1.13 -22.02 12.48
C GLY A 67 -1.86 -20.88 11.76
N ILE A 68 -2.27 -21.05 10.50
CA ILE A 68 -2.98 -20.01 9.76
C ILE A 68 -4.34 -19.75 10.41
N ILE A 69 -4.56 -18.49 10.82
CA ILE A 69 -5.82 -18.01 11.38
C ILE A 69 -6.59 -17.08 10.45
N SER A 70 -5.92 -16.51 9.44
CA SER A 70 -6.54 -15.72 8.38
C SER A 70 -5.73 -15.83 7.11
N ASP A 71 -6.43 -15.83 5.97
CA ASP A 71 -5.84 -15.87 4.62
C ASP A 71 -6.80 -15.17 3.66
N ARG A 72 -6.39 -14.04 3.10
CA ARG A 72 -7.22 -13.17 2.26
C ARG A 72 -6.42 -12.50 1.17
N VAL A 73 -7.07 -12.28 0.02
CA VAL A 73 -6.57 -11.40 -1.03
C VAL A 73 -7.33 -10.07 -0.94
N VAL A 74 -6.60 -8.97 -0.91
CA VAL A 74 -7.14 -7.61 -0.69
C VAL A 74 -6.45 -6.63 -1.63
N THR A 75 -7.16 -5.57 -2.02
CA THR A 75 -6.60 -4.41 -2.72
C THR A 75 -6.78 -3.18 -1.86
N GLY A 76 -5.71 -2.42 -1.65
CA GLY A 76 -5.72 -1.24 -0.76
C GLY A 76 -5.83 -1.59 0.72
N SER A 77 -6.18 -0.60 1.53
CA SER A 77 -6.29 -0.77 2.99
C SER A 77 -7.50 -1.61 3.39
N THR A 78 -7.40 -2.33 4.50
CA THR A 78 -8.49 -3.16 5.03
C THR A 78 -8.42 -3.26 6.55
N SER A 79 -9.54 -3.63 7.17
CA SER A 79 -9.61 -3.93 8.59
C SER A 79 -10.23 -5.30 8.83
N GLN A 80 -9.79 -5.97 9.87
CA GLN A 80 -10.39 -7.23 10.31
C GLN A 80 -10.15 -7.49 11.79
N THR A 81 -11.03 -8.27 12.39
CA THR A 81 -10.86 -8.75 13.76
C THR A 81 -10.38 -10.20 13.74
N VAL A 82 -9.37 -10.50 14.52
CA VAL A 82 -8.87 -11.86 14.70
C VAL A 82 -8.81 -12.22 16.19
N VAL A 83 -8.91 -13.49 16.48
CA VAL A 83 -8.76 -14.02 17.84
C VAL A 83 -7.35 -14.58 17.97
N VAL A 84 -6.62 -14.11 18.97
CA VAL A 84 -5.26 -14.55 19.29
C VAL A 84 -5.21 -15.22 20.65
N LYS A 85 -4.22 -16.08 20.88
CA LYS A 85 -4.03 -16.82 22.12
C LYS A 85 -2.80 -16.33 22.88
N ALA A 86 -2.90 -16.38 24.20
CA ALA A 86 -1.74 -16.15 25.05
C ALA A 86 -0.65 -17.20 24.82
N GLY A 87 0.60 -16.78 24.89
CA GLY A 87 1.74 -17.66 24.70
C GLY A 87 2.10 -17.98 23.26
N THR A 88 1.43 -17.36 22.30
CA THR A 88 1.73 -17.52 20.86
C THR A 88 2.47 -16.31 20.32
N VAL A 89 3.12 -16.51 19.18
CA VAL A 89 3.67 -15.47 18.31
C VAL A 89 2.73 -15.32 17.14
N THR A 90 2.45 -14.08 16.76
CA THR A 90 1.63 -13.77 15.59
C THR A 90 2.53 -13.23 14.49
N ASP A 91 2.46 -13.85 13.33
CA ASP A 91 3.19 -13.43 12.15
C ASP A 91 2.23 -12.97 11.06
N TYR A 92 2.59 -11.88 10.40
CA TYR A 92 1.87 -11.29 9.28
C TYR A 92 2.71 -11.41 8.02
N TYR A 93 2.15 -12.06 7.01
CA TYR A 93 2.79 -12.24 5.72
C TYR A 93 2.00 -11.52 4.65
N PHE A 94 2.71 -10.83 3.77
CA PHE A 94 2.15 -10.16 2.60
C PHE A 94 2.84 -10.66 1.36
N LEU A 95 2.04 -11.05 0.38
CA LEU A 95 2.49 -11.36 -0.96
C LEU A 95 1.88 -10.32 -1.88
N CYS A 96 2.68 -9.36 -2.34
CA CYS A 96 2.23 -8.19 -3.07
C CYS A 96 2.41 -8.36 -4.58
N ASP A 97 1.49 -7.78 -5.35
CA ASP A 97 1.58 -7.72 -6.82
C ASP A 97 2.60 -6.70 -7.33
N THR A 98 3.19 -5.95 -6.43
CA THR A 98 4.20 -4.92 -6.73
C THR A 98 5.37 -5.01 -5.76
N THR A 99 6.51 -4.47 -6.15
CA THR A 99 7.69 -4.35 -5.30
C THR A 99 7.68 -3.00 -4.57
N ASP A 100 8.27 -2.98 -3.37
CA ASP A 100 8.50 -1.76 -2.59
C ASP A 100 7.24 -1.04 -2.08
N ALA A 101 6.06 -1.65 -2.18
CA ALA A 101 4.88 -1.13 -1.52
C ALA A 101 5.06 -1.16 0.00
N LEU A 102 4.84 -0.04 0.66
CA LEU A 102 4.88 0.01 2.12
C LEU A 102 3.58 -0.54 2.68
N MET A 103 3.70 -1.62 3.44
CA MET A 103 2.60 -2.26 4.16
C MET A 103 2.71 -1.90 5.64
N SER A 104 1.61 -1.49 6.25
CA SER A 104 1.57 -1.19 7.68
C SER A 104 0.48 -1.99 8.36
N VAL A 105 0.77 -2.50 9.53
CA VAL A 105 -0.21 -3.18 10.40
C VAL A 105 -0.34 -2.41 11.69
N THR A 106 -1.55 -2.01 12.02
CA THR A 106 -1.90 -1.38 13.29
C THR A 106 -2.80 -2.33 14.07
N GLU A 107 -2.45 -2.60 15.31
CA GLU A 107 -3.23 -3.44 16.22
C GLU A 107 -3.93 -2.56 17.24
N ASN A 108 -5.26 -2.71 17.36
CA ASN A 108 -6.12 -2.01 18.35
C ASN A 108 -5.87 -0.49 18.39
N ASP A 109 -5.50 0.13 17.27
CA ASP A 109 -5.13 1.55 17.17
C ASP A 109 -3.95 1.99 18.06
N GLU A 110 -3.20 1.04 18.64
CA GLU A 110 -2.15 1.35 19.59
C GLU A 110 -0.74 1.24 19.00
N SER A 111 -0.50 0.26 18.17
CA SER A 111 0.83 -0.06 17.67
C SER A 111 0.85 -0.27 16.18
N THR A 112 1.61 0.54 15.47
CA THR A 112 1.79 0.42 14.02
C THR A 112 3.20 -0.08 13.71
N THR A 113 3.27 -1.12 12.92
CA THR A 113 4.53 -1.65 12.38
C THR A 113 4.45 -1.65 10.86
N SER A 114 5.50 -1.21 10.20
CA SER A 114 5.54 -1.08 8.75
C SER A 114 6.71 -1.85 8.16
N THR A 115 6.49 -2.42 6.97
CA THR A 115 7.50 -3.13 6.20
C THR A 115 7.27 -2.93 4.70
N PRO A 116 8.31 -2.76 3.90
CA PRO A 116 8.15 -2.76 2.45
C PRO A 116 7.94 -4.19 1.94
N CYS A 117 7.09 -4.35 0.92
CA CYS A 117 7.00 -5.56 0.13
C CYS A 117 8.25 -5.70 -0.75
N HIS A 118 9.35 -6.15 -0.17
CA HIS A 118 10.58 -6.33 -0.91
C HIS A 118 10.47 -7.52 -1.87
N GLU A 119 10.69 -7.28 -3.15
CA GLU A 119 10.51 -8.31 -4.20
C GLU A 119 9.13 -9.00 -4.19
N GLY A 120 8.09 -8.28 -3.77
CA GLY A 120 6.72 -8.80 -3.70
C GLY A 120 6.37 -9.55 -2.42
N PHE A 121 7.26 -9.57 -1.42
CA PHE A 121 7.05 -10.25 -0.15
C PHE A 121 7.39 -9.36 1.03
N ALA A 122 6.59 -9.44 2.09
CA ALA A 122 6.88 -8.84 3.37
C ALA A 122 6.47 -9.75 4.54
N HIS A 123 7.19 -9.63 5.64
CA HIS A 123 6.93 -10.36 6.87
C HIS A 123 7.11 -9.46 8.07
N LEU A 124 6.12 -9.49 8.95
CA LEU A 124 6.15 -8.86 10.27
C LEU A 124 5.89 -9.91 11.33
N SER A 125 6.66 -9.89 12.39
CA SER A 125 6.44 -10.75 13.55
C SER A 125 6.14 -9.90 14.77
N VAL A 126 5.06 -10.23 15.45
CA VAL A 126 4.73 -9.66 16.75
C VAL A 126 5.11 -10.66 17.83
N GLY A 127 5.84 -10.20 18.80
CA GLY A 127 6.36 -11.02 19.88
C GLY A 127 5.29 -11.80 20.64
N LYS A 128 5.72 -12.61 21.58
CA LYS A 128 4.85 -13.47 22.39
C LYS A 128 3.68 -12.70 23.02
N ARG A 129 2.47 -13.15 22.73
CA ARG A 129 1.24 -12.58 23.28
C ARG A 129 1.13 -12.88 24.78
N ALA A 130 0.91 -11.83 25.56
CA ALA A 130 0.71 -11.98 27.01
C ALA A 130 -0.69 -12.50 27.35
N GLN A 131 -1.69 -12.16 26.55
CA GLN A 131 -3.09 -12.48 26.81
C GLN A 131 -3.79 -12.99 25.54
N SER A 132 -4.80 -13.82 25.75
CA SER A 132 -5.74 -14.20 24.69
C SER A 132 -6.82 -13.13 24.53
N GLY A 133 -7.29 -12.91 23.33
CA GLY A 133 -8.36 -11.96 23.08
C GLY A 133 -8.63 -11.71 21.61
N GLN A 134 -9.54 -10.80 21.35
CA GLN A 134 -9.76 -10.25 20.03
C GLN A 134 -8.85 -9.05 19.83
N ILE A 135 -8.25 -8.97 18.67
CA ILE A 135 -7.51 -7.80 18.21
C ILE A 135 -8.14 -7.29 16.92
N GLU A 136 -8.29 -5.98 16.85
CA GLU A 136 -8.66 -5.29 15.63
C GLU A 136 -7.39 -4.95 14.87
N LEU A 137 -7.33 -5.40 13.63
CA LEU A 137 -6.21 -5.15 12.74
C LEU A 137 -6.63 -4.16 11.68
N HIS A 138 -5.88 -3.10 11.54
CA HIS A 138 -5.94 -2.20 10.41
C HIS A 138 -4.68 -2.36 9.57
N ILE A 139 -4.88 -2.65 8.29
CA ILE A 139 -3.78 -2.84 7.33
C ILE A 139 -3.84 -1.69 6.35
N ASP A 140 -2.79 -0.88 6.34
CA ASP A 140 -2.63 0.18 5.38
C ASP A 140 -1.74 -0.26 4.22
N ALA A 141 -2.28 -0.07 3.02
CA ALA A 141 -1.59 -0.34 1.77
C ALA A 141 -1.98 0.73 0.74
N PRO A 142 -1.13 1.01 -0.26
CA PRO A 142 -1.51 1.88 -1.37
C PRO A 142 -2.75 1.34 -2.09
N GLU A 143 -3.64 2.23 -2.52
CA GLU A 143 -4.97 1.89 -3.08
C GLU A 143 -4.92 0.94 -4.30
N ASN A 144 -3.84 0.97 -5.05
CA ASN A 144 -3.64 0.18 -6.25
C ASN A 144 -2.84 -1.11 -6.03
N VAL A 145 -2.45 -1.41 -4.80
CA VAL A 145 -1.69 -2.62 -4.47
C VAL A 145 -2.64 -3.74 -4.11
N THR A 146 -2.53 -4.84 -4.81
CA THR A 146 -3.22 -6.10 -4.48
C THR A 146 -2.24 -7.03 -3.79
N TYR A 147 -2.63 -7.60 -2.69
CA TYR A 147 -1.78 -8.49 -1.91
C TYR A 147 -2.59 -9.62 -1.29
N GLU A 148 -1.96 -10.76 -1.14
CA GLU A 148 -2.43 -11.83 -0.26
C GLU A 148 -1.90 -11.53 1.14
N PHE A 149 -2.77 -11.57 2.12
CA PHE A 149 -2.46 -11.33 3.52
C PHE A 149 -2.75 -12.57 4.34
N VAL A 150 -1.73 -13.13 4.95
CA VAL A 150 -1.85 -14.32 5.79
C VAL A 150 -1.39 -14.00 7.19
N ILE A 151 -2.21 -14.40 8.16
CA ILE A 151 -1.90 -14.30 9.58
C ILE A 151 -1.70 -15.72 10.11
N THR A 152 -0.60 -15.92 10.80
CA THR A 152 -0.34 -17.16 11.51
C THR A 152 -0.21 -16.94 13.01
N GLU A 153 -0.56 -17.95 13.77
CA GLU A 153 -0.41 -17.99 15.21
C GLU A 153 0.27 -19.30 15.59
N ASN A 154 1.48 -19.19 16.10
CA ASN A 154 2.27 -20.35 16.48
C ASN A 154 2.68 -20.25 17.94
N PRO A 155 2.81 -21.40 18.66
CA PRO A 155 3.35 -21.39 20.00
C PRO A 155 4.71 -20.69 20.02
N ALA A 156 4.90 -19.76 20.96
CA ALA A 156 6.22 -19.22 21.17
C ALA A 156 7.15 -20.38 21.59
N GLU A 157 8.19 -20.62 20.79
CA GLU A 157 9.21 -21.57 21.21
C GLU A 157 9.82 -21.07 22.52
N ASP A 158 9.63 -21.84 23.59
CA ASP A 158 10.39 -21.61 24.79
C ASP A 158 11.85 -21.81 24.40
N GLN A 159 12.63 -20.76 24.39
CA GLN A 159 14.08 -20.85 24.28
C GLN A 159 14.55 -21.57 25.55
N ARG A 160 14.50 -22.89 25.50
CA ARG A 160 15.18 -23.71 26.48
C ARG A 160 16.67 -23.59 26.17
N GLN A 161 17.29 -22.78 26.96
CA GLN A 161 18.75 -22.76 27.12
C GLN A 161 19.22 -24.12 27.63
#